data_731769b3321c5114c057aca5e9e3d328
#
_entry.id   731769b3321c5114c057aca5e9e3d328
#
_cell.length_a   1.000
_cell.length_b   1.000
_cell.length_c   1.000
_cell.angle_alpha   90.00
_cell.angle_beta   90.00
_cell.angle_gamma   90.00
#
_symmetry.space_group_name_H-M   'P 1'
#
loop_
_entity.id
_entity.type
_entity.pdbx_description
1 polymer ?
#
loop_
_entity_poly.entity_id
_entity_poly.type
_entity_poly.pdbx_seq_one_letter_code
_entity_poly.pdbx_strand_id
1 'polypeptide(L)'
;MKRLVISIAMAVLPMLIFGQECFTNGTEWKTKITTPGNPKKELIQIEKLDGMVNIDGYDALKMYCEYENIPDSKTLLYYVRTEGDKVFFRLPDDDSGTWYLMYDFGLVAGEGCYLYCPLYTDKENNNTPLKDYFKCTSWTKDETSGIYIMEAEEYEDNTCSGLTLDYMKWFDGVSSVRGISSNIGLGMISGSFSQLIEVKNGDRVFYSDNTTSISKVSHTHLRYRVDGLNINLSGTEVSDKIQVYYTNGALLGNFTANGNSINISVPNSGVYVLKLKNTTISIHVPAV
;
A
#
# COMPACT_ATOMS: atom_id res chain seq x y z
N MET A 1 17.36 -27.89 -46.32
CA MET A 1 17.19 -26.63 -45.57
C MET A 1 16.46 -26.94 -44.28
N LYS A 2 17.19 -27.02 -43.13
CA LYS A 2 16.60 -27.25 -41.81
C LYS A 2 16.22 -25.89 -41.22
N ARG A 3 14.94 -25.64 -40.99
CA ARG A 3 14.45 -24.44 -40.28
C ARG A 3 14.73 -24.62 -38.78
N LEU A 4 15.62 -23.76 -38.26
CA LEU A 4 15.90 -23.62 -36.84
C LEU A 4 14.75 -22.82 -36.24
N VAL A 5 13.89 -23.45 -35.43
CA VAL A 5 12.87 -22.79 -34.62
C VAL A 5 13.55 -22.37 -33.33
N ILE A 6 13.84 -21.09 -33.17
CA ILE A 6 14.33 -20.51 -31.94
C ILE A 6 13.08 -20.20 -31.09
N SER A 7 12.81 -21.06 -30.11
CA SER A 7 11.84 -20.76 -29.07
C SER A 7 12.47 -19.75 -28.11
N ILE A 8 12.02 -18.49 -28.21
CA ILE A 8 12.32 -17.47 -27.19
C ILE A 8 11.45 -17.77 -26.00
N ALA A 9 12.01 -18.40 -24.98
CA ALA A 9 11.40 -18.45 -23.66
C ALA A 9 11.43 -17.02 -23.09
N MET A 10 10.29 -16.34 -23.13
CA MET A 10 10.08 -15.13 -22.33
C MET A 10 10.17 -15.54 -20.85
N ALA A 11 11.32 -15.30 -20.24
CA ALA A 11 11.42 -15.28 -18.80
C ALA A 11 10.60 -14.07 -18.31
N VAL A 12 9.40 -14.33 -17.81
CA VAL A 12 8.64 -13.35 -17.05
C VAL A 12 9.43 -13.16 -15.75
N LEU A 13 10.31 -12.16 -15.74
CA LEU A 13 10.91 -11.68 -14.50
C LEU A 13 9.75 -11.20 -13.62
N PRO A 14 9.62 -11.70 -12.38
CA PRO A 14 8.65 -11.16 -11.47
C PRO A 14 8.98 -9.66 -11.32
N MET A 15 8.06 -8.79 -11.72
CA MET A 15 8.10 -7.39 -11.35
C MET A 15 8.07 -7.37 -9.82
N LEU A 16 9.19 -7.00 -9.21
CA LEU A 16 9.25 -6.72 -7.79
C LEU A 16 8.41 -5.45 -7.56
N ILE A 17 7.17 -5.64 -7.18
CA ILE A 17 6.25 -4.58 -6.80
C ILE A 17 6.66 -4.15 -5.40
N PHE A 18 7.33 -3.00 -5.32
CA PHE A 18 7.73 -2.37 -4.06
C PHE A 18 6.51 -1.68 -3.45
N GLY A 19 6.36 -1.76 -2.15
CA GLY A 19 5.33 -1.08 -1.37
C GLY A 19 4.27 -1.97 -0.74
N GLN A 20 4.20 -3.27 -1.09
CA GLN A 20 3.11 -4.14 -0.63
C GLN A 20 3.58 -5.47 -0.04
N GLU A 21 4.79 -5.51 0.52
CA GLU A 21 5.32 -6.73 1.13
C GLU A 21 4.43 -7.27 2.27
N CYS A 22 3.60 -6.41 2.86
CA CYS A 22 2.62 -6.80 3.87
C CYS A 22 1.38 -7.49 3.27
N PHE A 23 1.06 -7.26 1.99
CA PHE A 23 -0.15 -7.84 1.37
C PHE A 23 0.16 -9.20 0.75
N THR A 24 0.72 -10.10 1.55
CA THR A 24 1.09 -11.46 1.16
C THR A 24 0.39 -12.48 2.05
N ASN A 25 0.26 -13.70 1.55
CA ASN A 25 -0.38 -14.78 2.29
C ASN A 25 0.31 -15.01 3.65
N GLY A 26 -0.47 -15.10 4.71
CA GLY A 26 0.00 -15.29 6.08
C GLY A 26 0.23 -13.99 6.86
N THR A 27 0.08 -12.82 6.24
CA THR A 27 0.22 -11.55 6.98
C THR A 27 -0.96 -11.33 7.91
N GLU A 28 -0.64 -10.89 9.12
CA GLU A 28 -1.58 -10.63 10.22
C GLU A 28 -1.45 -9.16 10.66
N TRP A 29 -2.59 -8.50 10.83
CA TRP A 29 -2.74 -7.18 11.46
C TRP A 29 -3.45 -7.36 12.79
N LYS A 30 -2.80 -6.95 13.89
CA LYS A 30 -3.42 -6.89 15.22
C LYS A 30 -3.86 -5.46 15.51
N THR A 31 -5.13 -5.30 15.81
CA THR A 31 -5.75 -4.02 16.14
C THR A 31 -6.41 -4.10 17.49
N LYS A 32 -6.09 -3.14 18.35
CA LYS A 32 -6.75 -2.97 19.65
C LYS A 32 -7.99 -2.11 19.47
N ILE A 33 -9.14 -2.65 19.81
CA ILE A 33 -10.42 -1.94 19.81
C ILE A 33 -10.76 -1.61 21.25
N THR A 34 -10.97 -0.34 21.52
CA THR A 34 -11.36 0.18 22.83
C THR A 34 -12.74 0.78 22.77
N THR A 35 -13.70 0.20 23.48
CA THR A 35 -15.05 0.75 23.61
C THR A 35 -15.15 1.54 24.90
N PRO A 36 -15.50 2.84 24.86
CA PRO A 36 -15.69 3.63 26.06
C PRO A 36 -16.86 3.06 26.89
N GLY A 37 -16.73 3.12 28.18
CA GLY A 37 -17.75 2.61 29.12
C GLY A 37 -17.17 2.43 30.52
N ASN A 38 -17.99 1.92 31.41
CA ASN A 38 -17.58 1.57 32.78
C ASN A 38 -18.04 0.14 33.10
N PRO A 39 -17.15 -0.87 33.11
CA PRO A 39 -15.73 -0.79 32.82
C PRO A 39 -15.43 -0.61 31.29
N LYS A 40 -14.29 0.00 31.00
CA LYS A 40 -13.73 0.08 29.64
C LYS A 40 -13.50 -1.32 29.09
N LYS A 41 -13.99 -1.60 27.88
CA LYS A 41 -13.77 -2.88 27.20
C LYS A 41 -12.67 -2.74 26.16
N GLU A 42 -11.76 -3.69 26.16
CA GLU A 42 -10.70 -3.80 25.16
C GLU A 42 -10.79 -5.17 24.48
N LEU A 43 -10.72 -5.17 23.15
CA LEU A 43 -10.69 -6.37 22.32
C LEU A 43 -9.46 -6.31 21.42
N ILE A 44 -8.83 -7.44 21.18
CA ILE A 44 -7.81 -7.58 20.15
C ILE A 44 -8.45 -8.26 18.95
N GLN A 45 -8.52 -7.52 17.85
CA GLN A 45 -8.93 -8.01 16.55
C GLN A 45 -7.70 -8.42 15.77
N ILE A 46 -7.75 -9.57 15.14
CA ILE A 46 -6.73 -10.09 14.26
C ILE A 46 -7.33 -10.20 12.86
N GLU A 47 -6.77 -9.47 11.92
CA GLU A 47 -7.13 -9.58 10.51
C GLU A 47 -5.98 -10.26 9.78
N LYS A 48 -6.27 -11.30 9.00
CA LYS A 48 -5.26 -12.17 8.39
C LYS A 48 -5.55 -12.47 6.94
N LEU A 49 -4.54 -12.32 6.09
CA LEU A 49 -4.56 -12.82 4.73
C LEU A 49 -4.26 -14.34 4.73
N ASP A 50 -5.23 -15.16 4.38
CA ASP A 50 -5.10 -16.62 4.44
C ASP A 50 -5.78 -17.29 3.23
N GLY A 51 -4.96 -17.82 2.35
CA GLY A 51 -5.36 -18.56 1.16
C GLY A 51 -5.59 -17.68 -0.07
N MET A 52 -5.01 -18.12 -1.18
CA MET A 52 -5.20 -17.51 -2.49
C MET A 52 -6.48 -18.02 -3.16
N VAL A 53 -7.09 -17.18 -3.98
CA VAL A 53 -8.24 -17.50 -4.81
C VAL A 53 -8.14 -16.72 -6.13
N ASN A 54 -8.58 -17.32 -7.23
CA ASN A 54 -8.74 -16.58 -8.49
C ASN A 54 -10.21 -16.13 -8.61
N ILE A 55 -10.41 -14.83 -8.80
CA ILE A 55 -11.73 -14.21 -8.94
C ILE A 55 -11.72 -13.38 -10.22
N ASP A 56 -12.52 -13.81 -11.20
CA ASP A 56 -12.66 -13.13 -12.50
C ASP A 56 -11.33 -12.88 -13.21
N GLY A 57 -10.36 -13.81 -13.07
CA GLY A 57 -9.03 -13.73 -13.67
C GLY A 57 -8.00 -12.99 -12.84
N TYR A 58 -8.36 -12.46 -11.67
CA TYR A 58 -7.43 -11.83 -10.74
C TYR A 58 -7.05 -12.78 -9.60
N ASP A 59 -5.76 -12.89 -9.32
CA ASP A 59 -5.29 -13.56 -8.11
C ASP A 59 -5.49 -12.64 -6.91
N ALA A 60 -6.21 -13.15 -5.91
CA ALA A 60 -6.58 -12.44 -4.71
C ALA A 60 -6.31 -13.28 -3.47
N LEU A 61 -6.22 -12.63 -2.32
CA LEU A 61 -6.09 -13.25 -1.01
C LEU A 61 -7.39 -13.06 -0.24
N LYS A 62 -7.72 -14.04 0.60
CA LYS A 62 -8.89 -13.98 1.50
C LYS A 62 -8.49 -13.25 2.77
N MET A 63 -9.22 -12.20 3.13
CA MET A 63 -9.07 -11.51 4.42
C MET A 63 -10.05 -12.10 5.43
N TYR A 64 -9.50 -12.66 6.48
CA TYR A 64 -10.27 -13.16 7.62
C TYR A 64 -10.10 -12.24 8.83
N CYS A 65 -11.14 -12.14 9.64
CA CYS A 65 -11.11 -11.48 10.94
C CYS A 65 -11.41 -12.50 12.04
N GLU A 66 -10.69 -12.40 13.13
CA GLU A 66 -10.95 -13.14 14.38
C GLU A 66 -10.64 -12.26 15.59
N TYR A 67 -11.13 -12.65 16.75
CA TYR A 67 -10.84 -11.97 18.03
C TYR A 67 -10.06 -12.89 18.95
N GLU A 68 -8.93 -12.39 19.52
CA GLU A 68 -7.93 -13.18 20.24
C GLU A 68 -8.53 -14.07 21.36
N ASN A 69 -9.59 -13.63 22.04
CA ASN A 69 -10.18 -14.36 23.16
C ASN A 69 -11.61 -14.84 22.91
N ILE A 70 -12.03 -14.90 21.64
CA ILE A 70 -13.37 -15.37 21.26
C ILE A 70 -13.21 -16.57 20.34
N PRO A 71 -13.41 -17.81 20.85
CA PRO A 71 -13.35 -19.01 20.02
C PRO A 71 -14.34 -18.93 18.86
N ASP A 72 -13.98 -19.55 17.75
CA ASP A 72 -14.82 -19.69 16.54
C ASP A 72 -15.29 -18.35 15.93
N SER A 73 -14.56 -17.26 16.23
CA SER A 73 -14.88 -15.93 15.70
C SER A 73 -14.36 -15.67 14.27
N LYS A 74 -13.63 -16.65 13.68
CA LYS A 74 -13.03 -16.49 12.33
C LYS A 74 -14.12 -16.32 11.27
N THR A 75 -14.12 -15.16 10.61
CA THR A 75 -15.07 -14.79 9.55
C THR A 75 -14.33 -14.26 8.33
N LEU A 76 -14.74 -14.68 7.13
CA LEU A 76 -14.26 -14.06 5.89
C LEU A 76 -14.90 -12.67 5.75
N LEU A 77 -14.06 -11.64 5.66
CA LEU A 77 -14.52 -10.26 5.48
C LEU A 77 -14.62 -9.87 4.00
N TYR A 78 -13.53 -10.04 3.27
CA TYR A 78 -13.42 -9.65 1.87
C TYR A 78 -12.22 -10.33 1.20
N TYR A 79 -12.13 -10.15 -0.10
CA TYR A 79 -10.96 -10.53 -0.89
C TYR A 79 -10.08 -9.31 -1.13
N VAL A 80 -8.77 -9.51 -1.18
CA VAL A 80 -7.77 -8.44 -1.38
C VAL A 80 -6.91 -8.76 -2.58
N ARG A 81 -6.68 -7.80 -3.44
CA ARG A 81 -5.64 -7.83 -4.47
C ARG A 81 -4.85 -6.53 -4.48
N THR A 82 -3.66 -6.60 -5.04
CA THR A 82 -2.78 -5.45 -5.15
C THR A 82 -2.40 -5.19 -6.61
N GLU A 83 -2.19 -3.92 -6.95
CA GLU A 83 -1.77 -3.49 -8.28
C GLU A 83 -0.91 -2.23 -8.14
N GLY A 84 0.42 -2.36 -8.31
CA GLY A 84 1.34 -1.27 -8.02
C GLY A 84 1.24 -0.84 -6.54
N ASP A 85 1.05 0.43 -6.27
CA ASP A 85 0.90 0.99 -4.93
C ASP A 85 -0.57 0.97 -4.43
N LYS A 86 -1.45 0.30 -5.16
CA LYS A 86 -2.88 0.26 -4.85
C LYS A 86 -3.31 -1.06 -4.26
N VAL A 87 -4.19 -0.99 -3.27
CA VAL A 87 -4.84 -2.14 -2.65
C VAL A 87 -6.32 -2.06 -2.94
N PHE A 88 -6.86 -3.14 -3.49
CA PHE A 88 -8.28 -3.27 -3.80
C PHE A 88 -8.90 -4.37 -2.96
N PHE A 89 -10.17 -4.20 -2.64
CA PHE A 89 -10.96 -5.26 -2.02
C PHE A 89 -12.24 -5.53 -2.80
N ARG A 90 -12.82 -6.71 -2.57
CA ARG A 90 -14.14 -7.11 -3.05
C ARG A 90 -14.88 -7.85 -1.94
N LEU A 91 -16.13 -7.50 -1.71
CA LEU A 91 -16.96 -8.17 -0.73
C LEU A 91 -17.35 -9.57 -1.22
N PRO A 92 -17.45 -10.58 -0.32
CA PRO A 92 -17.80 -11.96 -0.71
C PRO A 92 -19.15 -12.09 -1.41
N ASP A 93 -20.13 -11.29 -0.98
CA ASP A 93 -21.52 -11.32 -1.45
C ASP A 93 -21.82 -10.20 -2.47
N ASP A 94 -20.79 -9.61 -3.07
CA ASP A 94 -20.96 -8.58 -4.10
C ASP A 94 -21.09 -9.20 -5.49
N ASP A 95 -22.32 -9.34 -5.95
CA ASP A 95 -22.65 -9.86 -7.29
C ASP A 95 -22.24 -8.90 -8.41
N SER A 96 -21.91 -7.65 -8.11
CA SER A 96 -21.51 -6.67 -9.13
C SER A 96 -20.15 -6.97 -9.78
N GLY A 97 -19.34 -7.78 -9.11
CA GLY A 97 -17.99 -8.10 -9.55
C GLY A 97 -17.01 -6.94 -9.38
N THR A 98 -17.37 -5.91 -8.63
CA THR A 98 -16.58 -4.68 -8.50
C THR A 98 -15.42 -4.84 -7.52
N TRP A 99 -14.25 -4.36 -7.94
CA TRP A 99 -13.09 -4.18 -7.08
C TRP A 99 -13.02 -2.73 -6.62
N TYR A 100 -13.10 -2.51 -5.32
CA TYR A 100 -13.11 -1.19 -4.69
C TYR A 100 -11.71 -0.82 -4.21
N LEU A 101 -11.27 0.42 -4.48
CA LEU A 101 -9.97 0.92 -4.03
C LEU A 101 -10.00 1.15 -2.52
N MET A 102 -9.12 0.46 -1.78
CA MET A 102 -9.00 0.53 -0.34
C MET A 102 -7.87 1.45 0.12
N TYR A 103 -6.71 1.36 -0.54
CA TYR A 103 -5.54 2.20 -0.32
C TYR A 103 -4.89 2.59 -1.64
N ASP A 104 -4.35 3.79 -1.69
CA ASP A 104 -3.43 4.23 -2.73
C ASP A 104 -2.18 4.83 -2.06
N PHE A 105 -1.17 3.98 -1.83
CA PHE A 105 0.11 4.40 -1.26
C PHE A 105 0.98 5.18 -2.27
N GLY A 106 0.55 5.28 -3.52
CA GLY A 106 1.21 6.04 -4.58
C GLY A 106 0.93 7.54 -4.57
N LEU A 107 -0.04 8.01 -3.78
CA LEU A 107 -0.41 9.43 -3.73
C LEU A 107 0.78 10.31 -3.30
N VAL A 108 0.97 11.41 -3.99
CA VAL A 108 1.92 12.46 -3.58
C VAL A 108 1.18 13.64 -2.97
N ALA A 109 1.89 14.48 -2.20
CA ALA A 109 1.28 15.65 -1.56
C ALA A 109 0.52 16.52 -2.56
N GLY A 110 -0.73 16.81 -2.25
CA GLY A 110 -1.68 17.56 -3.07
C GLY A 110 -2.58 16.68 -3.97
N GLU A 111 -2.24 15.41 -4.20
CA GLU A 111 -3.09 14.45 -4.93
C GLU A 111 -4.13 13.83 -4.00
N GLY A 112 -5.21 13.32 -4.59
CA GLY A 112 -6.25 12.63 -3.83
C GLY A 112 -7.06 11.68 -4.69
N CYS A 113 -7.77 10.79 -4.00
CA CYS A 113 -8.67 9.81 -4.63
C CYS A 113 -9.83 9.44 -3.71
N TYR A 114 -10.85 8.80 -4.28
CA TYR A 114 -11.89 8.15 -3.49
C TYR A 114 -11.41 6.79 -3.00
N LEU A 115 -11.54 6.56 -1.69
CA LEU A 115 -11.29 5.26 -1.06
C LEU A 115 -12.58 4.71 -0.49
N TYR A 116 -12.69 3.39 -0.48
CA TYR A 116 -13.87 2.67 -0.02
C TYR A 116 -13.57 1.91 1.26
N CYS A 117 -14.52 1.87 2.20
CA CYS A 117 -14.41 1.14 3.44
C CYS A 117 -14.97 -0.28 3.31
N PRO A 118 -14.18 -1.33 3.61
CA PRO A 118 -14.67 -2.69 3.50
C PRO A 118 -15.67 -3.09 4.62
N LEU A 119 -15.71 -2.33 5.72
CA LEU A 119 -16.53 -2.67 6.90
C LEU A 119 -17.93 -2.04 6.88
N TYR A 120 -18.13 -1.01 6.08
CA TYR A 120 -19.38 -0.26 6.09
C TYR A 120 -19.96 -0.18 4.68
N THR A 121 -21.24 -0.47 4.57
CA THR A 121 -21.97 -0.43 3.31
C THR A 121 -23.19 0.48 3.42
N ASP A 122 -23.52 1.14 2.33
CA ASP A 122 -24.75 1.88 2.17
C ASP A 122 -25.89 0.91 1.81
N LYS A 123 -26.77 0.68 2.78
CA LYS A 123 -27.92 -0.24 2.63
C LYS A 123 -28.96 0.29 1.63
N GLU A 124 -29.03 1.60 1.45
CA GLU A 124 -29.97 2.23 0.52
C GLU A 124 -29.47 2.15 -0.92
N ASN A 125 -28.14 1.97 -1.09
CA ASN A 125 -27.49 1.91 -2.39
C ASN A 125 -26.84 0.54 -2.64
N ASN A 126 -27.67 -0.52 -2.64
CA ASN A 126 -27.30 -1.90 -2.98
C ASN A 126 -26.11 -2.45 -2.17
N ASN A 127 -25.97 -2.09 -0.91
CA ASN A 127 -24.83 -2.47 -0.05
C ASN A 127 -23.47 -2.07 -0.64
N THR A 128 -23.41 -1.01 -1.45
CA THR A 128 -22.13 -0.47 -1.93
C THR A 128 -21.28 -0.02 -0.77
N PRO A 129 -19.98 -0.33 -0.71
CA PRO A 129 -19.09 0.18 0.33
C PRO A 129 -19.12 1.70 0.42
N LEU A 130 -19.16 2.23 1.64
CA LEU A 130 -19.05 3.68 1.85
C LEU A 130 -17.70 4.18 1.34
N LYS A 131 -17.69 5.40 0.81
CA LYS A 131 -16.50 6.02 0.26
C LYS A 131 -16.38 7.47 0.71
N ASP A 132 -15.15 7.91 0.90
CA ASP A 132 -14.79 9.30 1.11
C ASP A 132 -13.62 9.70 0.22
N TYR A 133 -13.43 11.01 0.02
CA TYR A 133 -12.32 11.53 -0.74
C TYR A 133 -11.15 11.84 0.17
N PHE A 134 -9.97 11.29 -0.15
CA PHE A 134 -8.73 11.50 0.58
C PHE A 134 -7.77 12.34 -0.23
N LYS A 135 -7.19 13.35 0.41
CA LYS A 135 -6.16 14.19 -0.16
C LYS A 135 -4.89 14.05 0.65
N CYS A 136 -3.85 13.54 0.04
CA CYS A 136 -2.52 13.45 0.65
C CYS A 136 -1.99 14.86 0.93
N THR A 137 -1.62 15.12 2.18
CA THR A 137 -1.04 16.40 2.60
C THR A 137 0.46 16.33 2.72
N SER A 138 0.99 15.22 3.24
CA SER A 138 2.42 15.05 3.43
C SER A 138 2.83 13.58 3.53
N TRP A 139 4.13 13.35 3.32
CA TRP A 139 4.83 12.12 3.68
C TRP A 139 5.95 12.46 4.66
N THR A 140 5.95 11.81 5.80
CA THR A 140 6.98 11.96 6.81
C THR A 140 7.58 10.61 7.17
N LYS A 141 8.87 10.57 7.43
CA LYS A 141 9.53 9.37 7.93
C LYS A 141 9.48 9.37 9.45
N ASP A 142 8.92 8.32 10.02
CA ASP A 142 9.03 8.10 11.46
C ASP A 142 10.47 7.70 11.82
N GLU A 143 11.16 8.54 12.58
CA GLU A 143 12.55 8.34 12.95
C GLU A 143 12.76 7.07 13.80
N THR A 144 11.74 6.62 14.51
CA THR A 144 11.81 5.46 15.40
C THR A 144 11.67 4.16 14.65
N SER A 145 10.63 4.03 13.83
CA SER A 145 10.33 2.82 13.06
C SER A 145 11.04 2.81 11.70
N GLY A 146 11.40 3.99 11.18
CA GLY A 146 11.92 4.16 9.84
C GLY A 146 10.85 3.97 8.75
N ILE A 147 9.59 3.80 9.13
CA ILE A 147 8.44 3.67 8.22
C ILE A 147 8.00 5.07 7.78
N TYR A 148 7.62 5.20 6.52
CA TYR A 148 7.01 6.44 6.05
C TYR A 148 5.53 6.47 6.44
N ILE A 149 5.09 7.63 6.86
CA ILE A 149 3.71 7.91 7.24
C ILE A 149 3.15 8.90 6.24
N MET A 150 2.09 8.51 5.54
CA MET A 150 1.27 9.43 4.78
C MET A 150 0.25 10.08 5.71
N GLU A 151 0.18 11.40 5.68
CA GLU A 151 -0.91 12.16 6.28
C GLU A 151 -1.88 12.56 5.18
N ALA A 152 -3.16 12.34 5.43
CA ALA A 152 -4.23 12.69 4.50
C ALA A 152 -5.38 13.37 5.22
N GLU A 153 -6.03 14.29 4.53
CA GLU A 153 -7.30 14.89 4.93
C GLU A 153 -8.44 14.16 4.23
N GLU A 154 -9.50 13.91 4.96
CA GLU A 154 -10.70 13.20 4.50
C GLU A 154 -11.84 14.20 4.27
N TYR A 155 -12.52 14.08 3.14
CA TYR A 155 -13.62 14.94 2.69
C TYR A 155 -14.76 14.09 2.14
N GLU A 156 -15.98 14.64 2.13
CA GLU A 156 -17.12 13.97 1.50
C GLU A 156 -16.95 13.86 -0.03
N ASP A 157 -16.30 14.84 -0.65
CA ASP A 157 -16.10 14.88 -2.10
C ASP A 157 -14.75 15.50 -2.50
N ASN A 158 -14.46 15.41 -3.79
CA ASN A 158 -13.21 15.88 -4.40
C ASN A 158 -13.12 17.40 -4.56
N THR A 159 -14.14 18.16 -4.21
CA THR A 159 -14.08 19.63 -4.24
C THR A 159 -13.27 20.18 -3.07
N CYS A 160 -13.13 19.39 -2.01
CA CYS A 160 -12.48 19.76 -0.74
C CYS A 160 -13.03 21.07 -0.18
N SER A 161 -14.31 21.36 -0.47
CA SER A 161 -14.95 22.63 -0.11
C SER A 161 -15.70 22.58 1.20
N GLY A 162 -15.89 21.38 1.77
CA GLY A 162 -16.54 21.13 3.05
C GLY A 162 -15.57 21.19 4.23
N LEU A 163 -16.09 20.83 5.39
CA LEU A 163 -15.27 20.58 6.57
C LEU A 163 -14.46 19.31 6.33
N THR A 164 -13.20 19.32 6.75
CA THR A 164 -12.41 18.11 6.86
C THR A 164 -13.09 17.16 7.84
N LEU A 165 -13.46 15.97 7.38
CA LEU A 165 -14.15 14.98 8.22
C LEU A 165 -13.22 14.38 9.25
N ASP A 166 -11.99 14.03 8.83
CA ASP A 166 -10.96 13.48 9.69
C ASP A 166 -9.56 13.70 9.12
N TYR A 167 -8.55 13.46 9.97
CA TYR A 167 -7.14 13.41 9.61
C TYR A 167 -6.66 11.97 9.73
N MET A 168 -6.29 11.38 8.61
CA MET A 168 -5.83 10.00 8.56
C MET A 168 -4.33 9.91 8.42
N LYS A 169 -3.76 8.88 9.06
CA LYS A 169 -2.35 8.52 8.91
C LYS A 169 -2.26 7.08 8.43
N TRP A 170 -1.47 6.87 7.40
CA TRP A 170 -1.20 5.54 6.88
C TRP A 170 0.28 5.24 6.91
N PHE A 171 0.61 4.06 7.42
CA PHE A 171 1.95 3.49 7.31
C PHE A 171 2.10 2.94 5.89
N ASP A 172 3.11 3.40 5.16
CA ASP A 172 3.34 3.07 3.76
C ASP A 172 3.42 1.56 3.53
N GLY A 173 2.61 1.07 2.59
CA GLY A 173 2.53 -0.35 2.25
C GLY A 173 2.02 -1.26 3.38
N VAL A 174 1.55 -0.71 4.49
CA VAL A 174 1.11 -1.47 5.67
C VAL A 174 -0.39 -1.36 5.90
N SER A 175 -0.87 -0.22 6.34
CA SER A 175 -2.28 0.09 6.62
C SER A 175 -2.46 1.46 7.25
N SER A 176 -3.69 1.81 7.64
CA SER A 176 -3.92 2.96 8.50
C SER A 176 -3.44 2.70 9.94
N VAL A 177 -3.19 3.77 10.69
CA VAL A 177 -2.89 3.71 12.14
C VAL A 177 -4.02 3.09 12.97
N ARG A 178 -5.21 2.95 12.40
CA ARG A 178 -6.40 2.35 13.02
C ARG A 178 -6.60 0.87 12.67
N GLY A 179 -5.77 0.30 11.79
CA GLY A 179 -5.85 -1.08 11.30
C GLY A 179 -6.17 -1.16 9.82
N ILE A 180 -6.07 -2.36 9.26
CA ILE A 180 -6.18 -2.56 7.80
C ILE A 180 -7.57 -2.22 7.26
N SER A 181 -8.65 -2.65 7.91
CA SER A 181 -10.02 -2.40 7.47
C SER A 181 -10.60 -1.05 7.91
N SER A 182 -9.88 -0.30 8.75
CA SER A 182 -10.28 1.03 9.24
C SER A 182 -9.55 2.12 8.45
N ASN A 183 -9.67 2.08 7.13
CA ASN A 183 -8.93 2.94 6.20
C ASN A 183 -9.55 4.33 6.02
N ILE A 184 -10.82 4.52 6.42
CA ILE A 184 -11.52 5.81 6.42
C ILE A 184 -12.03 6.18 7.80
N GLY A 185 -12.32 7.48 8.04
CA GLY A 185 -12.57 8.07 9.35
C GLY A 185 -13.89 7.73 10.04
N LEU A 186 -14.73 6.91 9.43
CA LEU A 186 -16.06 6.51 9.97
C LEU A 186 -16.04 5.91 11.39
N GLY A 187 -14.86 5.66 11.97
CA GLY A 187 -14.69 5.10 13.31
C GLY A 187 -15.26 5.94 14.46
N MET A 188 -15.64 7.18 14.24
CA MET A 188 -16.25 8.06 15.25
C MET A 188 -17.75 7.78 15.45
N ILE A 189 -18.41 7.06 14.53
CA ILE A 189 -19.86 6.85 14.61
C ILE A 189 -20.24 5.86 15.72
N SER A 190 -19.34 4.94 16.09
CA SER A 190 -19.61 3.91 17.11
C SER A 190 -19.11 4.25 18.52
N GLY A 191 -18.38 5.35 18.69
CA GLY A 191 -17.71 5.69 19.95
C GLY A 191 -16.58 4.73 20.34
N SER A 192 -16.20 3.78 19.50
CA SER A 192 -15.07 2.88 19.72
C SER A 192 -13.82 3.44 19.05
N PHE A 193 -12.66 3.22 19.68
CA PHE A 193 -11.35 3.60 19.12
C PHE A 193 -10.60 2.35 18.70
N SER A 194 -10.06 2.36 17.48
CA SER A 194 -9.16 1.32 16.99
C SER A 194 -7.74 1.86 16.87
N GLN A 195 -6.77 1.02 17.21
CA GLN A 195 -5.34 1.32 17.13
C GLN A 195 -4.60 0.09 16.62
N LEU A 196 -3.87 0.25 15.55
CA LEU A 196 -2.96 -0.79 15.06
C LEU A 196 -1.85 -1.01 16.08
N ILE A 197 -1.61 -2.27 16.49
CA ILE A 197 -0.56 -2.60 17.46
C ILE A 197 0.56 -3.46 16.88
N GLU A 198 0.28 -4.28 15.88
CA GLU A 198 1.29 -5.13 15.23
C GLU A 198 0.87 -5.49 13.81
N VAL A 199 1.84 -5.59 12.91
CA VAL A 199 1.70 -6.24 11.60
C VAL A 199 2.88 -7.16 11.39
N LYS A 200 2.61 -8.43 11.07
CA LYS A 200 3.64 -9.44 10.87
C LYS A 200 3.25 -10.49 9.84
N ASN A 201 4.25 -11.20 9.31
CA ASN A 201 4.09 -12.43 8.55
C ASN A 201 5.12 -13.46 9.05
N GLY A 202 4.64 -14.47 9.75
CA GLY A 202 5.50 -15.38 10.49
C GLY A 202 6.38 -14.62 11.50
N ASP A 203 7.70 -14.80 11.40
CA ASP A 203 8.66 -14.11 12.27
C ASP A 203 9.02 -12.71 11.82
N ARG A 204 8.56 -12.30 10.64
CA ARG A 204 8.84 -10.96 10.09
C ARG A 204 7.81 -9.96 10.61
N VAL A 205 8.27 -8.99 11.39
CA VAL A 205 7.46 -7.87 11.88
C VAL A 205 7.63 -6.67 10.95
N PHE A 206 6.52 -6.16 10.40
CA PHE A 206 6.48 -4.96 9.57
C PHE A 206 6.21 -3.71 10.40
N TYR A 207 5.38 -3.83 11.43
CA TYR A 207 5.04 -2.77 12.36
C TYR A 207 4.78 -3.33 13.76
N SER A 208 5.20 -2.61 14.80
CA SER A 208 4.85 -2.89 16.19
C SER A 208 4.81 -1.59 16.99
N ASP A 209 3.73 -1.41 17.73
CA ASP A 209 3.56 -0.30 18.69
C ASP A 209 4.51 -0.42 19.90
N ASN A 210 4.94 -1.65 20.21
CA ASN A 210 5.90 -1.93 21.28
C ASN A 210 7.35 -1.74 20.80
N THR A 211 7.75 -0.51 20.59
CA THR A 211 9.00 -0.10 19.92
C THR A 211 10.28 -0.35 20.72
N THR A 212 10.60 -1.59 21.09
CA THR A 212 11.94 -1.90 21.58
C THR A 212 12.82 -2.70 20.61
N SER A 213 12.27 -3.22 19.52
CA SER A 213 13.09 -3.87 18.47
C SER A 213 12.30 -4.10 17.18
N ILE A 214 12.24 -3.12 16.32
CA ILE A 214 11.84 -3.34 14.93
C ILE A 214 13.06 -3.86 14.18
N SER A 215 12.98 -5.07 13.64
CA SER A 215 13.86 -5.46 12.55
C SER A 215 13.69 -4.41 11.47
N LYS A 216 14.74 -3.66 11.14
CA LYS A 216 14.68 -2.65 10.07
C LYS A 216 14.19 -3.33 8.81
N VAL A 217 12.90 -3.21 8.52
CA VAL A 217 12.39 -3.44 7.18
C VAL A 217 12.96 -2.28 6.36
N SER A 218 13.96 -2.59 5.56
CA SER A 218 14.56 -1.62 4.65
C SER A 218 13.57 -1.38 3.50
N HIS A 219 12.52 -0.62 3.75
CA HIS A 219 11.68 -0.12 2.68
C HIS A 219 12.47 0.98 1.97
N THR A 220 12.98 0.66 0.82
CA THR A 220 13.39 1.69 -0.12
C THR A 220 12.13 2.26 -0.75
N HIS A 221 11.63 3.36 -0.20
CA HIS A 221 10.45 4.08 -0.70
C HIS A 221 10.77 4.88 -1.96
N LEU A 222 11.47 4.23 -2.88
CA LEU A 222 11.74 4.83 -4.16
C LEU A 222 10.48 4.80 -5.00
N ARG A 223 9.91 5.97 -5.21
CA ARG A 223 8.84 6.19 -6.16
C ARG A 223 9.39 6.89 -7.37
N TYR A 224 8.81 6.64 -8.52
CA TYR A 224 9.20 7.35 -9.71
C TYR A 224 8.00 7.84 -10.50
N ARG A 225 8.19 8.97 -11.14
CA ARG A 225 7.29 9.50 -12.16
C ARG A 225 8.12 9.79 -13.42
N VAL A 226 7.58 9.43 -14.57
CA VAL A 226 8.21 9.74 -15.85
C VAL A 226 7.48 10.93 -16.48
N ASP A 227 8.22 11.97 -16.82
CA ASP A 227 7.74 13.16 -17.51
C ASP A 227 8.63 13.43 -18.75
N GLY A 228 8.14 13.05 -19.91
CA GLY A 228 8.94 13.01 -21.13
C GLY A 228 10.15 12.11 -20.95
N LEU A 229 11.35 12.65 -21.13
CA LEU A 229 12.62 11.96 -20.93
C LEU A 229 13.21 12.13 -19.52
N ASN A 230 12.42 12.59 -18.56
CA ASN A 230 12.85 12.79 -17.18
C ASN A 230 12.22 11.76 -16.25
N ILE A 231 13.05 11.12 -15.45
CA ILE A 231 12.66 10.22 -14.39
C ILE A 231 12.79 11.00 -13.07
N ASN A 232 11.67 11.37 -12.48
CA ASN A 232 11.62 11.99 -11.16
C ASN A 232 11.56 10.88 -10.13
N LEU A 233 12.64 10.67 -9.39
CA LEU A 233 12.74 9.68 -8.34
C LEU A 233 12.55 10.38 -6.98
N SER A 234 11.65 9.87 -6.15
CA SER A 234 11.40 10.36 -4.79
C SER A 234 11.60 9.25 -3.76
N GLY A 235 11.79 9.63 -2.50
CA GLY A 235 12.17 8.69 -1.43
C GLY A 235 13.68 8.44 -1.36
N THR A 236 14.49 9.32 -1.94
CA THR A 236 15.95 9.30 -1.81
C THR A 236 16.40 10.01 -0.54
N GLU A 237 17.58 9.66 -0.05
CA GLU A 237 18.28 10.38 1.03
C GLU A 237 19.43 11.21 0.45
N VAL A 238 19.86 12.23 1.21
CA VAL A 238 21.05 13.02 0.82
C VAL A 238 22.26 12.10 0.67
N SER A 239 22.96 12.25 -0.45
CA SER A 239 24.13 11.45 -0.83
C SER A 239 23.82 10.02 -1.34
N ASP A 240 22.57 9.63 -1.52
CA ASP A 240 22.24 8.37 -2.18
C ASP A 240 22.82 8.35 -3.60
N LYS A 241 23.49 7.24 -3.93
CA LYS A 241 24.07 7.02 -5.24
C LYS A 241 23.16 6.14 -6.08
N ILE A 242 22.66 6.69 -7.18
CA ILE A 242 21.81 6.02 -8.14
C ILE A 242 22.64 5.69 -9.37
N GLN A 243 22.70 4.41 -9.75
CA GLN A 243 23.28 3.95 -10.98
C GLN A 243 22.17 3.66 -11.98
N VAL A 244 22.27 4.22 -13.17
CA VAL A 244 21.28 4.00 -14.24
C VAL A 244 21.93 3.21 -15.35
N TYR A 245 21.24 2.15 -15.80
CA TYR A 245 21.70 1.24 -16.82
C TYR A 245 20.69 1.13 -17.96
N TYR A 246 21.19 0.84 -19.15
CA TYR A 246 20.39 0.33 -20.25
C TYR A 246 20.03 -1.15 -20.00
N THR A 247 19.03 -1.67 -20.72
CA THR A 247 18.62 -3.09 -20.64
C THR A 247 19.71 -4.09 -21.04
N ASN A 248 20.69 -3.66 -21.84
CA ASN A 248 21.86 -4.47 -22.21
C ASN A 248 22.95 -4.49 -21.12
N GLY A 249 22.72 -3.87 -19.97
CA GLY A 249 23.64 -3.80 -18.84
C GLY A 249 24.70 -2.69 -18.92
N ALA A 250 24.72 -1.89 -20.00
CA ALA A 250 25.63 -0.76 -20.11
C ALA A 250 25.22 0.36 -19.13
N LEU A 251 26.18 0.91 -18.40
CA LEU A 251 25.95 2.01 -17.48
C LEU A 251 25.68 3.29 -18.26
N LEU A 252 24.52 3.92 -18.03
CA LEU A 252 24.20 5.26 -18.53
C LEU A 252 24.90 6.34 -17.69
N GLY A 253 24.84 6.21 -16.36
CA GLY A 253 25.44 7.20 -15.47
C GLY A 253 25.27 6.89 -13.99
N ASN A 254 26.00 7.70 -13.18
CA ASN A 254 25.89 7.71 -11.73
C ASN A 254 25.33 9.08 -11.31
N PHE A 255 24.31 9.07 -10.49
CA PHE A 255 23.64 10.26 -9.99
C PHE A 255 23.71 10.28 -8.46
N THR A 256 23.72 11.45 -7.86
CA THR A 256 23.75 11.60 -6.40
C THR A 256 22.55 12.47 -6.00
N ALA A 257 21.73 11.95 -5.11
CA ALA A 257 20.59 12.68 -4.59
C ALA A 257 21.05 13.77 -3.61
N ASN A 258 20.49 14.97 -3.75
CA ASN A 258 20.76 16.11 -2.86
C ASN A 258 19.65 16.32 -1.82
N GLY A 259 18.68 15.39 -1.75
CA GLY A 259 17.51 15.45 -0.86
C GLY A 259 16.59 14.27 -1.06
N ASN A 260 15.33 14.46 -0.70
CA ASN A 260 14.30 13.42 -0.77
C ASN A 260 13.81 13.09 -2.20
N SER A 261 14.32 13.79 -3.21
CA SER A 261 14.02 13.51 -4.61
C SER A 261 15.18 13.88 -5.54
N ILE A 262 15.22 13.24 -6.69
CA ILE A 262 16.18 13.55 -7.76
C ILE A 262 15.50 13.43 -9.12
N ASN A 263 15.84 14.33 -10.04
CA ASN A 263 15.44 14.26 -11.44
C ASN A 263 16.60 13.72 -12.27
N ILE A 264 16.35 12.65 -13.04
CA ILE A 264 17.33 11.97 -13.91
C ILE A 264 16.84 12.09 -15.33
N SER A 265 17.55 12.85 -16.16
CA SER A 265 17.27 12.94 -17.61
C SER A 265 17.93 11.78 -18.33
N VAL A 266 17.15 11.10 -19.18
CA VAL A 266 17.64 10.01 -20.05
C VAL A 266 17.62 10.44 -21.52
N PRO A 267 18.53 9.90 -22.37
CA PRO A 267 18.71 10.41 -23.72
C PRO A 267 17.58 10.02 -24.69
N ASN A 268 16.88 8.92 -24.43
CA ASN A 268 15.88 8.37 -25.34
C ASN A 268 14.74 7.70 -24.57
N SER A 269 13.62 7.47 -25.25
CA SER A 269 12.60 6.53 -24.79
C SER A 269 13.16 5.10 -24.72
N GLY A 270 12.65 4.30 -23.79
CA GLY A 270 13.09 2.91 -23.60
C GLY A 270 12.96 2.45 -22.18
N VAL A 271 13.52 1.28 -21.90
CA VAL A 271 13.56 0.72 -20.54
C VAL A 271 14.93 0.98 -19.93
N TYR A 272 14.93 1.50 -18.71
CA TYR A 272 16.13 1.77 -17.91
C TYR A 272 16.07 0.99 -16.61
N VAL A 273 17.23 0.56 -16.12
CA VAL A 273 17.38 -0.12 -14.85
C VAL A 273 18.12 0.81 -13.88
N LEU A 274 17.46 1.20 -12.80
CA LEU A 274 18.03 2.02 -11.76
C LEU A 274 18.44 1.15 -10.58
N LYS A 275 19.66 1.31 -10.11
CA LYS A 275 20.17 0.63 -8.92
C LYS A 275 20.52 1.64 -7.84
N LEU A 276 19.93 1.49 -6.67
CA LEU A 276 20.17 2.30 -5.49
C LEU A 276 20.30 1.41 -4.27
N LYS A 277 21.45 1.46 -3.58
CA LYS A 277 21.74 0.57 -2.45
C LYS A 277 21.50 -0.91 -2.82
N ASN A 278 20.54 -1.56 -2.18
CA ASN A 278 20.15 -2.96 -2.43
C ASN A 278 18.89 -3.09 -3.32
N THR A 279 18.43 -1.96 -3.88
CA THR A 279 17.20 -1.90 -4.67
C THR A 279 17.51 -1.73 -6.14
N THR A 280 16.78 -2.45 -6.99
CA THR A 280 16.86 -2.34 -8.45
C THR A 280 15.44 -2.13 -8.99
N ILE A 281 15.24 -1.09 -9.80
CA ILE A 281 13.94 -0.73 -10.38
C ILE A 281 14.08 -0.68 -11.89
N SER A 282 13.14 -1.27 -12.63
CA SER A 282 13.03 -1.10 -14.08
C SER A 282 11.97 -0.05 -14.40
N ILE A 283 12.34 0.96 -15.18
CA ILE A 283 11.47 2.09 -15.53
C ILE A 283 11.31 2.15 -17.03
N HIS A 284 10.07 2.19 -17.50
CA HIS A 284 9.73 2.43 -18.89
C HIS A 284 9.51 3.92 -19.13
N VAL A 285 10.34 4.51 -20.00
CA VAL A 285 10.22 5.89 -20.49
C VAL A 285 9.53 5.84 -21.85
N PRO A 286 8.28 6.32 -21.95
CA PRO A 286 7.52 6.23 -23.19
C PRO A 286 8.14 7.08 -24.32
N ALA A 287 7.82 6.77 -25.56
CA ALA A 287 8.13 7.63 -26.68
C ALA A 287 7.30 8.94 -26.56
N VAL A 288 7.94 10.06 -26.74
CA VAL A 288 7.32 11.38 -26.73
C VAL A 288 6.69 11.66 -28.10
#